data_b63baf747d3a7004143faf79d5ed8682
#
_entry.id   b63baf747d3a7004143faf79d5ed8682
#
_cell.length_a   1.000
_cell.length_b   1.000
_cell.length_c   1.000
_cell.angle_alpha   90.00
_cell.angle_beta   90.00
_cell.angle_gamma   90.00
#
_symmetry.space_group_name_H-M   'P 1'
#
loop_
_entity.id
_entity.type
_entity.pdbx_description
1 polymer ?
#
loop_
_entity_poly.entity_id
_entity_poly.type
_entity_poly.pdbx_seq_one_letter_code
_entity_poly.pdbx_strand_id
1 'polypeptide(L)'
;MSKEAAVNVFLSCFMHVGLALVLLVYLPAASLCRFLARVFVRPFAQGEDLQGKVVLVTGASSGIGEHLVYEYARKGACVALVARTEIALRAVAKTARDLGAPDVLVVPADITKVDEAKRAVEETVAHFGKLNHLVANAGIWSSCFFEEITNITAFHNVIDLNFWGAVYPTYFALPYLKASRGNIVVTSSVAGRVPTARMSFYNASKGAVIRFYETLRAELGSHVRVTILMPGYVVSNLTKGKGLQKDGHVGIDEEARDINVGPLPVGKTESLAAVVVASVRRGDHYVTWPGWYWAFHMVMCAAPELVDWFSRTFYVSKSGEQDGGAALSKKILEAVGGKKFLYPKTIRSEAAMAAN
;
A
#
# COMPACT_ATOMS: atom_id res chain seq x y z
N MET A 1 11.22 -13.84 47.37
CA MET A 1 10.78 -13.29 46.05
C MET A 1 9.82 -12.15 46.35
N SER A 2 10.03 -10.95 45.81
CA SER A 2 9.10 -9.85 46.01
C SER A 2 7.73 -10.19 45.36
N LYS A 3 6.64 -9.57 45.85
CA LYS A 3 5.29 -9.78 45.28
C LYS A 3 5.29 -9.48 43.77
N GLU A 4 6.01 -8.47 43.37
CA GLU A 4 6.18 -8.08 41.95
C GLU A 4 6.88 -9.17 41.11
N ALA A 5 7.97 -9.78 41.65
CA ALA A 5 8.65 -10.86 40.98
C ALA A 5 7.76 -12.12 40.83
N ALA A 6 6.92 -12.41 41.82
CA ALA A 6 5.96 -13.52 41.75
C ALA A 6 4.88 -13.27 40.69
N VAL A 7 4.34 -12.05 40.61
CA VAL A 7 3.37 -11.65 39.56
C VAL A 7 3.98 -11.75 38.17
N ASN A 8 5.20 -11.26 37.99
CA ASN A 8 5.88 -11.31 36.69
C ASN A 8 6.15 -12.76 36.23
N VAL A 9 6.57 -13.64 37.15
CA VAL A 9 6.77 -15.07 36.81
C VAL A 9 5.43 -15.72 36.44
N PHE A 10 4.36 -15.46 37.21
CA PHE A 10 3.02 -15.97 36.90
C PHE A 10 2.55 -15.51 35.52
N LEU A 11 2.63 -14.20 35.24
CA LEU A 11 2.24 -13.63 33.93
C LEU A 11 3.07 -14.20 32.79
N SER A 12 4.39 -14.37 33.01
CA SER A 12 5.25 -14.99 32.02
C SER A 12 4.82 -16.42 31.69
N CYS A 13 4.59 -17.26 32.71
CA CYS A 13 4.09 -18.63 32.49
C CYS A 13 2.73 -18.64 31.79
N PHE A 14 1.80 -17.79 32.23
CA PHE A 14 0.48 -17.67 31.63
C PHE A 14 0.55 -17.28 30.15
N MET A 15 1.39 -16.29 29.82
CA MET A 15 1.58 -15.84 28.43
C MET A 15 2.20 -16.93 27.55
N HIS A 16 3.17 -17.71 28.05
CA HIS A 16 3.75 -18.83 27.28
C HIS A 16 2.75 -19.94 27.03
N VAL A 17 1.92 -20.29 28.02
CA VAL A 17 0.83 -21.27 27.83
C VAL A 17 -0.20 -20.73 26.82
N GLY A 18 -0.61 -19.48 26.96
CA GLY A 18 -1.49 -18.82 25.98
C GLY A 18 -0.93 -18.82 24.57
N LEU A 19 0.35 -18.49 24.42
CA LEU A 19 1.03 -18.54 23.12
C LEU A 19 1.06 -19.97 22.55
N ALA A 20 1.37 -20.96 23.36
CA ALA A 20 1.35 -22.36 22.93
C ALA A 20 -0.03 -22.79 22.43
N LEU A 21 -1.11 -22.44 23.15
CA LEU A 21 -2.48 -22.70 22.70
C LEU A 21 -2.81 -22.00 21.38
N VAL A 22 -2.40 -20.75 21.22
CA VAL A 22 -2.59 -20.02 19.95
C VAL A 22 -1.83 -20.73 18.82
N LEU A 23 -0.58 -21.07 19.00
CA LEU A 23 0.27 -21.66 17.95
C LEU A 23 -0.17 -23.08 17.58
N LEU A 24 -0.48 -23.92 18.59
CA LEU A 24 -0.71 -25.34 18.38
C LEU A 24 -2.18 -25.70 18.12
N VAL A 25 -3.13 -24.88 18.58
CA VAL A 25 -4.55 -25.17 18.46
C VAL A 25 -5.26 -24.15 17.57
N TYR A 26 -5.21 -22.87 17.95
CA TYR A 26 -5.98 -21.83 17.25
C TYR A 26 -5.52 -21.61 15.81
N LEU A 27 -4.21 -21.44 15.59
CA LEU A 27 -3.70 -21.15 14.24
C LEU A 27 -3.93 -22.29 13.24
N PRO A 28 -3.69 -23.58 13.56
CA PRO A 28 -4.02 -24.67 12.66
C PRO A 28 -5.51 -24.76 12.36
N ALA A 29 -6.37 -24.69 13.40
CA ALA A 29 -7.82 -24.72 13.23
C ALA A 29 -8.33 -23.53 12.40
N ALA A 30 -7.89 -22.32 12.70
CA ALA A 30 -8.25 -21.12 11.95
C ALA A 30 -7.72 -21.16 10.51
N SER A 31 -6.55 -21.77 10.28
CA SER A 31 -5.98 -21.93 8.95
C SER A 31 -6.80 -22.92 8.11
N LEU A 32 -7.18 -24.03 8.71
CA LEU A 32 -8.07 -25.01 8.08
C LEU A 32 -9.45 -24.39 7.77
N CYS A 33 -10.06 -23.71 8.74
CA CYS A 33 -11.35 -23.04 8.52
C CYS A 33 -11.26 -21.99 7.39
N ARG A 34 -10.19 -21.18 7.36
CA ARG A 34 -9.94 -20.21 6.27
C ARG A 34 -9.73 -20.89 4.93
N PHE A 35 -9.02 -22.01 4.90
CA PHE A 35 -8.84 -22.79 3.69
C PHE A 35 -10.18 -23.36 3.17
N LEU A 36 -10.95 -24.02 4.04
CA LEU A 36 -12.28 -24.54 3.70
C LEU A 36 -13.23 -23.43 3.24
N ALA A 37 -13.26 -22.30 3.97
CA ALA A 37 -14.05 -21.16 3.56
C ALA A 37 -13.62 -20.61 2.19
N ARG A 38 -12.31 -20.57 1.90
CA ARG A 38 -11.80 -20.13 0.59
C ARG A 38 -12.23 -21.06 -0.55
N VAL A 39 -12.25 -22.36 -0.31
CA VAL A 39 -12.59 -23.35 -1.34
C VAL A 39 -14.10 -23.51 -1.51
N PHE A 40 -14.86 -23.59 -0.42
CA PHE A 40 -16.26 -23.97 -0.45
C PHE A 40 -17.26 -22.84 -0.25
N VAL A 41 -16.87 -21.73 0.38
CA VAL A 41 -17.80 -20.63 0.70
C VAL A 41 -17.55 -19.41 -0.17
N ARG A 42 -16.29 -18.98 -0.30
CA ARG A 42 -15.94 -17.74 -1.03
C ARG A 42 -16.33 -17.71 -2.51
N PRO A 43 -16.27 -18.83 -3.27
CA PRO A 43 -16.71 -18.82 -4.66
C PRO A 43 -18.19 -18.47 -4.84
N PHE A 44 -19.01 -18.75 -3.82
CA PHE A 44 -20.47 -18.54 -3.82
C PHE A 44 -20.88 -17.30 -3.02
N ALA A 45 -19.97 -16.69 -2.27
CA ALA A 45 -20.26 -15.48 -1.50
C ALA A 45 -20.42 -14.29 -2.46
N GLN A 46 -21.64 -13.79 -2.56
CA GLN A 46 -21.90 -12.51 -3.24
C GLN A 46 -21.25 -11.41 -2.41
N GLY A 47 -20.26 -10.72 -2.99
CA GLY A 47 -19.67 -9.54 -2.38
C GLY A 47 -20.62 -8.35 -2.43
N GLU A 48 -20.30 -7.27 -1.71
CA GLU A 48 -21.06 -6.01 -1.77
C GLU A 48 -21.33 -5.58 -3.21
N ASP A 49 -22.57 -5.20 -3.50
CA ASP A 49 -22.91 -4.58 -4.77
C ASP A 49 -22.43 -3.12 -4.77
N LEU A 50 -21.69 -2.75 -5.81
CA LEU A 50 -21.12 -1.41 -5.96
C LEU A 50 -21.91 -0.51 -6.88
N GLN A 51 -23.01 -0.99 -7.48
CA GLN A 51 -23.86 -0.19 -8.36
C GLN A 51 -24.39 1.03 -7.61
N GLY A 52 -24.11 2.24 -8.12
CA GLY A 52 -24.51 3.50 -7.52
C GLY A 52 -23.88 3.82 -6.16
N LYS A 53 -22.91 3.05 -5.68
CA LYS A 53 -22.09 3.43 -4.52
C LYS A 53 -21.17 4.57 -4.87
N VAL A 54 -20.93 5.47 -3.93
CA VAL A 54 -20.02 6.61 -4.07
C VAL A 54 -18.67 6.27 -3.47
N VAL A 55 -17.63 6.42 -4.27
CA VAL A 55 -16.24 6.09 -3.91
C VAL A 55 -15.34 7.30 -4.11
N LEU A 56 -14.70 7.79 -3.06
CA LEU A 56 -13.68 8.82 -3.14
C LEU A 56 -12.30 8.16 -3.19
N VAL A 57 -11.49 8.50 -4.20
CA VAL A 57 -10.15 7.93 -4.39
C VAL A 57 -9.09 9.03 -4.39
N THR A 58 -8.17 8.99 -3.41
CA THR A 58 -7.01 9.90 -3.39
C THR A 58 -5.84 9.34 -4.18
N GLY A 59 -5.05 10.22 -4.80
CA GLY A 59 -3.98 9.79 -5.72
C GLY A 59 -4.54 9.12 -6.97
N ALA A 60 -5.73 9.55 -7.42
CA ALA A 60 -6.45 8.96 -8.53
C ALA A 60 -5.85 9.23 -9.92
N SER A 61 -4.87 10.12 -10.03
CA SER A 61 -4.33 10.60 -11.32
C SER A 61 -3.40 9.63 -12.02
N SER A 62 -2.94 8.56 -11.36
CA SER A 62 -2.02 7.59 -11.96
C SER A 62 -1.90 6.29 -11.14
N GLY A 63 -1.36 5.23 -11.78
CA GLY A 63 -0.93 4.00 -11.12
C GLY A 63 -2.04 3.25 -10.39
N ILE A 64 -1.83 2.89 -9.12
CA ILE A 64 -2.79 2.08 -8.35
C ILE A 64 -4.13 2.80 -8.21
N GLY A 65 -4.13 4.10 -7.87
CA GLY A 65 -5.35 4.88 -7.70
C GLY A 65 -6.19 4.98 -8.98
N GLU A 66 -5.58 5.24 -10.10
CA GLU A 66 -6.20 5.25 -11.43
C GLU A 66 -6.89 3.91 -11.74
N HIS A 67 -6.18 2.79 -11.57
CA HIS A 67 -6.73 1.48 -11.87
C HIS A 67 -7.81 1.04 -10.87
N LEU A 68 -7.74 1.50 -9.60
CA LEU A 68 -8.83 1.32 -8.65
C LEU A 68 -10.08 2.09 -9.11
N VAL A 69 -9.94 3.33 -9.57
CA VAL A 69 -11.06 4.09 -10.18
C VAL A 69 -11.68 3.30 -11.32
N TYR A 70 -10.87 2.77 -12.24
CA TYR A 70 -11.38 1.99 -13.37
C TYR A 70 -12.11 0.72 -12.94
N GLU A 71 -11.61 0.02 -11.93
CA GLU A 71 -12.27 -1.19 -11.46
C GLU A 71 -13.59 -0.90 -10.72
N TYR A 72 -13.64 0.18 -9.92
CA TYR A 72 -14.90 0.65 -9.32
C TYR A 72 -15.91 1.11 -10.39
N ALA A 73 -15.45 1.80 -11.42
CA ALA A 73 -16.26 2.22 -12.57
C ALA A 73 -16.91 1.02 -13.28
N ARG A 74 -16.13 -0.04 -13.57
CA ARG A 74 -16.64 -1.29 -14.17
C ARG A 74 -17.71 -1.99 -13.32
N LYS A 75 -17.77 -1.68 -12.04
CA LYS A 75 -18.81 -2.21 -11.11
C LYS A 75 -19.97 -1.23 -10.92
N GLY A 76 -20.04 -0.18 -11.74
CA GLY A 76 -21.13 0.80 -11.71
C GLY A 76 -21.10 1.77 -10.53
N ALA A 77 -19.95 1.97 -9.89
CA ALA A 77 -19.80 2.96 -8.83
C ALA A 77 -19.69 4.38 -9.39
N CYS A 78 -20.25 5.36 -8.69
CA CYS A 78 -19.94 6.77 -8.87
C CYS A 78 -18.60 7.07 -8.20
N VAL A 79 -17.72 7.85 -8.84
CA VAL A 79 -16.36 8.05 -8.35
C VAL A 79 -15.99 9.53 -8.23
N ALA A 80 -15.39 9.90 -7.08
CA ALA A 80 -14.74 11.19 -6.89
C ALA A 80 -13.23 11.00 -6.95
N LEU A 81 -12.58 11.69 -7.87
CA LEU A 81 -11.16 11.59 -8.15
C LEU A 81 -10.40 12.75 -7.53
N VAL A 82 -9.48 12.46 -6.62
CA VAL A 82 -8.72 13.49 -5.90
C VAL A 82 -7.22 13.33 -6.17
N ALA A 83 -6.60 14.38 -6.71
CA ALA A 83 -5.14 14.55 -6.85
C ALA A 83 -4.83 16.02 -7.19
N ARG A 84 -3.55 16.39 -7.20
CA ARG A 84 -3.13 17.78 -7.48
C ARG A 84 -3.27 18.18 -8.95
N THR A 85 -3.09 17.24 -9.87
CA THR A 85 -3.00 17.51 -11.31
C THR A 85 -4.34 17.30 -11.99
N GLU A 86 -5.10 18.37 -12.21
CA GLU A 86 -6.44 18.33 -12.78
C GLU A 86 -6.50 17.70 -14.18
N ILE A 87 -5.57 18.04 -15.06
CA ILE A 87 -5.53 17.50 -16.42
C ILE A 87 -5.47 15.95 -16.41
N ALA A 88 -4.62 15.38 -15.55
CA ALA A 88 -4.52 13.93 -15.38
C ALA A 88 -5.80 13.32 -14.80
N LEU A 89 -6.43 14.00 -13.82
CA LEU A 89 -7.72 13.56 -13.27
C LEU A 89 -8.83 13.56 -14.33
N ARG A 90 -8.90 14.57 -15.20
CA ARG A 90 -9.89 14.65 -16.28
C ARG A 90 -9.71 13.52 -17.30
N ALA A 91 -8.46 13.13 -17.61
CA ALA A 91 -8.19 11.99 -18.49
C ALA A 91 -8.69 10.67 -17.84
N VAL A 92 -8.40 10.46 -16.57
CA VAL A 92 -8.91 9.29 -15.81
C VAL A 92 -10.45 9.32 -15.71
N ALA A 93 -11.05 10.48 -15.48
CA ALA A 93 -12.51 10.65 -15.41
C ALA A 93 -13.19 10.27 -16.74
N LYS A 94 -12.62 10.66 -17.88
CA LYS A 94 -13.13 10.24 -19.18
C LYS A 94 -13.16 8.72 -19.32
N THR A 95 -12.03 8.07 -19.06
CA THR A 95 -11.92 6.60 -19.11
C THR A 95 -12.86 5.92 -18.11
N ALA A 96 -13.04 6.48 -16.90
CA ALA A 96 -13.94 5.92 -15.91
C ALA A 96 -15.42 5.94 -16.38
N ARG A 97 -15.84 7.03 -17.06
CA ARG A 97 -17.19 7.09 -17.69
C ARG A 97 -17.34 6.05 -18.80
N ASP A 98 -16.34 5.93 -19.66
CA ASP A 98 -16.33 4.96 -20.76
C ASP A 98 -16.37 3.50 -20.22
N LEU A 99 -15.87 3.26 -19.00
CA LEU A 99 -15.88 1.96 -18.33
C LEU A 99 -17.18 1.70 -17.52
N GLY A 100 -18.12 2.64 -17.47
CA GLY A 100 -19.43 2.43 -16.87
C GLY A 100 -19.69 3.14 -15.54
N ALA A 101 -18.83 4.09 -15.12
CA ALA A 101 -19.15 4.93 -13.98
C ALA A 101 -20.37 5.80 -14.30
N PRO A 102 -21.46 5.73 -13.51
CA PRO A 102 -22.68 6.53 -13.76
C PRO A 102 -22.42 8.03 -13.64
N ASP A 103 -21.55 8.43 -12.72
CA ASP A 103 -21.12 9.82 -12.54
C ASP A 103 -19.70 9.90 -11.99
N VAL A 104 -18.96 10.95 -12.38
CA VAL A 104 -17.55 11.16 -12.04
C VAL A 104 -17.31 12.60 -11.67
N LEU A 105 -16.91 12.84 -10.43
CA LEU A 105 -16.49 14.14 -9.92
C LEU A 105 -14.97 14.25 -9.92
N VAL A 106 -14.44 15.37 -10.42
CA VAL A 106 -12.99 15.67 -10.38
C VAL A 106 -12.75 16.77 -9.37
N VAL A 107 -11.94 16.49 -8.36
CA VAL A 107 -11.60 17.43 -7.27
C VAL A 107 -10.07 17.59 -7.20
N PRO A 108 -9.52 18.64 -7.83
CA PRO A 108 -8.11 18.97 -7.67
C PRO A 108 -7.83 19.40 -6.22
N ALA A 109 -6.96 18.65 -5.50
CA ALA A 109 -6.62 18.94 -4.10
C ALA A 109 -5.28 18.34 -3.70
N ASP A 110 -4.57 19.04 -2.82
CA ASP A 110 -3.42 18.52 -2.09
C ASP A 110 -3.88 17.98 -0.72
N ILE A 111 -4.01 16.68 -0.61
CA ILE A 111 -4.50 16.01 0.59
C ILE A 111 -3.55 16.08 1.79
N THR A 112 -2.34 16.64 1.64
CA THR A 112 -1.46 16.98 2.77
C THR A 112 -1.92 18.24 3.49
N LYS A 113 -2.84 19.00 2.89
CA LYS A 113 -3.46 20.19 3.45
C LYS A 113 -4.81 19.85 4.05
N VAL A 114 -4.97 20.12 5.35
CA VAL A 114 -6.17 19.78 6.11
C VAL A 114 -7.44 20.31 5.46
N ASP A 115 -7.43 21.61 5.08
CA ASP A 115 -8.58 22.28 4.50
C ASP A 115 -8.94 21.73 3.10
N GLU A 116 -7.93 21.37 2.29
CA GLU A 116 -8.14 20.79 0.99
C GLU A 116 -8.66 19.34 1.10
N ALA A 117 -8.18 18.56 2.05
CA ALA A 117 -8.69 17.22 2.34
C ALA A 117 -10.15 17.27 2.83
N LYS A 118 -10.49 18.25 3.70
CA LYS A 118 -11.85 18.52 4.13
C LYS A 118 -12.74 18.87 2.94
N ARG A 119 -12.35 19.87 2.14
CA ARG A 119 -13.07 20.30 0.95
C ARG A 119 -13.33 19.15 -0.01
N ALA A 120 -12.35 18.30 -0.28
CA ALA A 120 -12.50 17.17 -1.19
C ALA A 120 -13.59 16.17 -0.72
N VAL A 121 -13.70 15.93 0.57
CA VAL A 121 -14.77 15.09 1.13
C VAL A 121 -16.11 15.79 1.06
N GLU A 122 -16.17 17.07 1.46
CA GLU A 122 -17.42 17.86 1.47
C GLU A 122 -18.00 18.07 0.06
N GLU A 123 -17.17 18.39 -0.95
CA GLU A 123 -17.59 18.48 -2.34
C GLU A 123 -18.10 17.13 -2.87
N THR A 124 -17.45 16.01 -2.49
CA THR A 124 -17.95 14.67 -2.85
C THR A 124 -19.33 14.40 -2.27
N VAL A 125 -19.53 14.72 -1.00
CA VAL A 125 -20.83 14.50 -0.35
C VAL A 125 -21.89 15.48 -0.87
N ALA A 126 -21.54 16.74 -1.12
CA ALA A 126 -22.45 17.72 -1.69
C ALA A 126 -22.92 17.31 -3.09
N HIS A 127 -22.04 16.74 -3.91
CA HIS A 127 -22.36 16.32 -5.27
C HIS A 127 -23.21 15.03 -5.30
N PHE A 128 -22.84 14.00 -4.51
CA PHE A 128 -23.48 12.68 -4.58
C PHE A 128 -24.51 12.41 -3.47
N GLY A 129 -24.61 13.27 -2.46
CA GLY A 129 -25.48 13.11 -1.30
C GLY A 129 -25.05 12.07 -0.27
N LYS A 130 -23.96 11.33 -0.53
CA LYS A 130 -23.46 10.24 0.32
C LYS A 130 -21.98 9.94 0.04
N LEU A 131 -21.36 9.16 0.94
CA LEU A 131 -20.05 8.54 0.71
C LEU A 131 -20.09 7.11 1.24
N ASN A 132 -19.77 6.13 0.40
CA ASN A 132 -19.79 4.72 0.75
C ASN A 132 -18.39 4.15 0.93
N HIS A 133 -17.43 4.53 0.07
CA HIS A 133 -16.04 4.08 0.20
C HIS A 133 -15.09 5.25 0.14
N LEU A 134 -14.08 5.23 1.02
CA LEU A 134 -12.90 6.07 0.92
C LEU A 134 -11.70 5.18 0.56
N VAL A 135 -11.03 5.51 -0.55
CA VAL A 135 -9.78 4.88 -0.96
C VAL A 135 -8.64 5.87 -0.73
N ALA A 136 -8.01 5.78 0.43
CA ALA A 136 -6.85 6.58 0.82
C ALA A 136 -5.59 5.94 0.21
N ASN A 137 -5.24 6.35 -1.02
CA ASN A 137 -4.21 5.68 -1.81
C ASN A 137 -3.00 6.56 -2.15
N ALA A 138 -3.11 7.87 -2.10
CA ALA A 138 -1.99 8.74 -2.45
C ALA A 138 -0.72 8.44 -1.65
N GLY A 139 0.44 8.54 -2.29
CA GLY A 139 1.71 8.28 -1.64
C GLY A 139 2.91 8.54 -2.53
N ILE A 140 4.07 8.65 -1.90
CA ILE A 140 5.38 8.78 -2.52
C ILE A 140 6.38 7.87 -1.83
N TRP A 141 7.40 7.42 -2.54
CA TRP A 141 8.50 6.65 -1.95
C TRP A 141 9.78 7.48 -1.85
N SER A 142 10.72 7.01 -1.08
CA SER A 142 12.08 7.52 -1.02
C SER A 142 13.04 6.35 -0.90
N SER A 143 14.20 6.46 -1.54
CA SER A 143 15.24 5.44 -1.49
C SER A 143 16.62 6.06 -1.57
N CYS A 144 17.30 6.11 -0.44
CA CYS A 144 18.71 6.49 -0.30
C CYS A 144 19.21 5.94 1.05
N PHE A 145 20.52 5.85 1.24
CA PHE A 145 21.04 5.62 2.58
C PHE A 145 20.74 6.82 3.47
N PHE A 146 20.50 6.55 4.76
CA PHE A 146 20.18 7.61 5.71
C PHE A 146 21.33 8.63 5.84
N GLU A 147 22.57 8.17 5.80
CA GLU A 147 23.79 8.97 5.86
C GLU A 147 24.02 9.82 4.59
N GLU A 148 23.42 9.47 3.46
CA GLU A 148 23.54 10.24 2.21
C GLU A 148 22.59 11.42 2.14
N ILE A 149 21.64 11.54 3.07
CA ILE A 149 20.61 12.59 3.03
C ILE A 149 21.26 13.95 3.26
N THR A 150 21.13 14.84 2.30
CA THR A 150 21.65 16.21 2.38
C THR A 150 20.59 17.22 2.83
N ASN A 151 19.31 16.89 2.71
CA ASN A 151 18.19 17.72 3.17
C ASN A 151 17.18 16.87 3.95
N ILE A 152 17.44 16.66 5.24
CA ILE A 152 16.60 15.81 6.11
C ILE A 152 15.18 16.36 6.28
N THR A 153 14.99 17.67 6.26
CA THR A 153 13.67 18.29 6.46
C THR A 153 12.71 17.99 5.30
N ALA A 154 13.21 17.80 4.09
CA ALA A 154 12.38 17.44 2.95
C ALA A 154 11.69 16.05 3.11
N PHE A 155 12.24 15.18 3.95
CA PHE A 155 11.66 13.86 4.19
C PHE A 155 10.37 13.87 5.04
N HIS A 156 10.04 15.02 5.67
CA HIS A 156 8.69 15.24 6.21
C HIS A 156 7.61 15.00 5.17
N ASN A 157 7.84 15.37 3.91
CA ASN A 157 6.90 15.17 2.80
C ASN A 157 6.48 13.70 2.61
N VAL A 158 7.35 12.74 2.96
CA VAL A 158 7.01 11.31 2.87
C VAL A 158 5.98 10.94 3.93
N ILE A 159 6.14 11.45 5.16
CA ILE A 159 5.19 11.22 6.25
C ILE A 159 3.90 12.00 5.99
N ASP A 160 4.00 13.24 5.57
CA ASP A 160 2.85 14.11 5.32
C ASP A 160 1.94 13.51 4.24
N LEU A 161 2.51 13.05 3.12
CA LEU A 161 1.70 12.47 2.06
C LEU A 161 1.23 11.06 2.38
N ASN A 162 2.12 10.16 2.84
CA ASN A 162 1.80 8.76 3.01
C ASN A 162 0.91 8.49 4.24
N PHE A 163 1.09 9.25 5.32
CA PHE A 163 0.37 9.07 6.57
C PHE A 163 -0.73 10.11 6.74
N TRP A 164 -0.38 11.40 6.86
CA TRP A 164 -1.38 12.44 7.06
C TRP A 164 -2.32 12.61 5.86
N GLY A 165 -1.81 12.43 4.64
CA GLY A 165 -2.64 12.42 3.42
C GLY A 165 -3.63 11.26 3.35
N ALA A 166 -3.49 10.21 4.19
CA ALA A 166 -4.50 9.19 4.39
C ALA A 166 -5.41 9.51 5.57
N VAL A 167 -4.86 10.04 6.67
CA VAL A 167 -5.58 10.31 7.92
C VAL A 167 -6.57 11.46 7.78
N TYR A 168 -6.18 12.58 7.14
CA TYR A 168 -7.07 13.75 7.00
C TYR A 168 -8.36 13.43 6.22
N PRO A 169 -8.31 12.83 5.01
CA PRO A 169 -9.55 12.45 4.33
C PRO A 169 -10.38 11.45 5.15
N THR A 170 -9.74 10.54 5.87
CA THR A 170 -10.43 9.57 6.74
C THR A 170 -11.19 10.28 7.85
N TYR A 171 -10.55 11.25 8.52
CA TYR A 171 -11.18 12.00 9.60
C TYR A 171 -12.47 12.69 9.15
N PHE A 172 -12.43 13.40 8.03
CA PHE A 172 -13.59 14.12 7.51
C PHE A 172 -14.64 13.20 6.86
N ALA A 173 -14.23 12.06 6.30
CA ALA A 173 -15.14 11.09 5.70
C ALA A 173 -15.89 10.24 6.73
N LEU A 174 -15.36 10.13 7.96
CA LEU A 174 -15.83 9.17 8.96
C LEU A 174 -17.33 9.30 9.31
N PRO A 175 -17.92 10.49 9.50
CA PRO A 175 -19.37 10.62 9.75
C PRO A 175 -20.22 10.03 8.63
N TYR A 176 -19.86 10.28 7.38
CA TYR A 176 -20.59 9.81 6.20
C TYR A 176 -20.42 8.30 5.98
N LEU A 177 -19.21 7.79 6.24
CA LEU A 177 -18.93 6.35 6.19
C LEU A 177 -19.67 5.58 7.29
N LYS A 178 -19.81 6.15 8.50
CA LYS A 178 -20.65 5.57 9.56
C LYS A 178 -22.13 5.54 9.15
N ALA A 179 -22.66 6.63 8.59
CA ALA A 179 -24.03 6.71 8.13
C ALA A 179 -24.35 5.68 7.02
N SER A 180 -23.41 5.41 6.13
CA SER A 180 -23.57 4.47 5.02
C SER A 180 -23.15 3.03 5.35
N ARG A 181 -22.62 2.77 6.56
CA ARG A 181 -21.90 1.52 6.93
C ARG A 181 -20.84 1.16 5.90
N GLY A 182 -20.06 2.15 5.51
CA GLY A 182 -19.13 2.10 4.39
C GLY A 182 -17.81 1.42 4.67
N ASN A 183 -16.86 1.65 3.75
CA ASN A 183 -15.53 1.04 3.79
C ASN A 183 -14.43 2.11 3.70
N ILE A 184 -13.35 1.90 4.44
CA ILE A 184 -12.07 2.57 4.25
C ILE A 184 -11.11 1.55 3.62
N VAL A 185 -10.52 1.92 2.49
CA VAL A 185 -9.43 1.20 1.84
C VAL A 185 -8.19 2.06 1.94
N VAL A 186 -7.16 1.59 2.60
CA VAL A 186 -5.93 2.37 2.74
C VAL A 186 -4.74 1.64 2.12
N THR A 187 -3.98 2.36 1.29
CA THR A 187 -2.80 1.81 0.62
C THR A 187 -1.54 2.00 1.48
N SER A 188 -1.11 0.89 2.10
CA SER A 188 0.20 0.77 2.71
C SER A 188 1.18 0.12 1.71
N SER A 189 2.01 -0.80 2.17
CA SER A 189 2.98 -1.58 1.39
C SER A 189 3.42 -2.80 2.19
N VAL A 190 3.96 -3.81 1.51
CA VAL A 190 4.73 -4.88 2.14
C VAL A 190 5.89 -4.30 2.96
N ALA A 191 6.49 -3.20 2.48
CA ALA A 191 7.56 -2.47 3.16
C ALA A 191 7.15 -1.87 4.53
N GLY A 192 5.85 -1.74 4.80
CA GLY A 192 5.35 -1.35 6.13
C GLY A 192 5.42 -2.48 7.17
N ARG A 193 5.64 -3.73 6.75
CA ARG A 193 5.80 -4.90 7.62
C ARG A 193 7.18 -5.54 7.53
N VAL A 194 7.83 -5.42 6.38
CA VAL A 194 9.15 -6.01 6.11
C VAL A 194 10.09 -4.88 5.75
N PRO A 195 10.98 -4.45 6.66
CA PRO A 195 11.88 -3.35 6.43
C PRO A 195 12.88 -3.70 5.32
N THR A 196 13.07 -2.78 4.40
CA THR A 196 14.04 -2.88 3.32
C THR A 196 15.07 -1.76 3.48
N ALA A 197 16.35 -2.06 3.37
CA ALA A 197 17.39 -1.05 3.44
C ALA A 197 17.18 0.05 2.40
N ARG A 198 17.73 1.25 2.64
CA ARG A 198 17.60 2.47 1.81
C ARG A 198 16.21 3.13 1.83
N MET A 199 15.19 2.54 2.46
CA MET A 199 13.81 3.06 2.46
C MET A 199 13.29 3.43 3.86
N SER A 200 14.15 3.92 4.77
CA SER A 200 13.82 4.17 6.18
C SER A 200 12.53 4.98 6.37
N PHE A 201 12.42 6.16 5.74
CA PHE A 201 11.25 7.03 5.86
C PHE A 201 10.01 6.44 5.21
N TYR A 202 10.17 5.78 4.06
CA TYR A 202 9.05 5.11 3.40
C TYR A 202 8.51 3.95 4.25
N ASN A 203 9.40 3.06 4.73
CA ASN A 203 9.02 1.94 5.58
C ASN A 203 8.32 2.43 6.86
N ALA A 204 8.88 3.47 7.51
CA ALA A 204 8.27 4.09 8.69
C ALA A 204 6.88 4.64 8.40
N SER A 205 6.71 5.38 7.29
CA SER A 205 5.41 5.93 6.91
C SER A 205 4.36 4.84 6.65
N LYS A 206 4.74 3.78 5.94
CA LYS A 206 3.84 2.67 5.61
C LYS A 206 3.56 1.76 6.81
N GLY A 207 4.51 1.63 7.74
CA GLY A 207 4.32 0.99 9.04
C GLY A 207 3.33 1.77 9.93
N ALA A 208 3.48 3.10 9.99
CA ALA A 208 2.56 3.98 10.72
C ALA A 208 1.11 3.85 10.18
N VAL A 209 0.93 3.83 8.85
CA VAL A 209 -0.38 3.59 8.23
C VAL A 209 -0.98 2.25 8.68
N ILE A 210 -0.21 1.16 8.67
CA ILE A 210 -0.72 -0.15 9.11
C ILE A 210 -1.22 -0.06 10.55
N ARG A 211 -0.40 0.42 11.48
CA ARG A 211 -0.76 0.46 12.90
C ARG A 211 -1.92 1.39 13.21
N PHE A 212 -1.94 2.55 12.58
CA PHE A 212 -3.06 3.49 12.73
C PHE A 212 -4.39 2.85 12.30
N TYR A 213 -4.44 2.26 11.11
CA TYR A 213 -5.70 1.70 10.59
C TYR A 213 -6.07 0.35 11.23
N GLU A 214 -5.12 -0.41 11.76
CA GLU A 214 -5.41 -1.57 12.62
C GLU A 214 -6.10 -1.14 13.91
N THR A 215 -5.62 -0.08 14.55
CA THR A 215 -6.23 0.49 15.76
C THR A 215 -7.60 1.09 15.45
N LEU A 216 -7.68 1.92 14.41
CA LEU A 216 -8.93 2.56 14.00
C LEU A 216 -10.02 1.52 13.66
N ARG A 217 -9.66 0.40 13.03
CA ARG A 217 -10.59 -0.70 12.75
C ARG A 217 -11.19 -1.28 14.03
N ALA A 218 -10.39 -1.43 15.09
CA ALA A 218 -10.88 -1.90 16.38
C ALA A 218 -11.84 -0.89 17.03
N GLU A 219 -11.54 0.41 16.92
CA GLU A 219 -12.39 1.49 17.44
C GLU A 219 -13.72 1.62 16.68
N LEU A 220 -13.71 1.39 15.38
CA LEU A 220 -14.90 1.49 14.52
C LEU A 220 -15.83 0.27 14.62
N GLY A 221 -15.29 -0.87 15.03
CA GLY A 221 -16.06 -2.12 15.16
C GLY A 221 -16.76 -2.52 13.86
N SER A 222 -18.08 -2.72 13.93
CA SER A 222 -18.91 -3.10 12.76
C SER A 222 -19.48 -1.91 11.98
N HIS A 223 -19.24 -0.67 12.43
CA HIS A 223 -19.84 0.51 11.80
C HIS A 223 -19.17 0.88 10.47
N VAL A 224 -17.85 0.72 10.38
CA VAL A 224 -17.09 0.99 9.16
C VAL A 224 -16.04 -0.09 8.97
N ARG A 225 -16.02 -0.72 7.83
CA ARG A 225 -15.01 -1.72 7.49
C ARG A 225 -13.69 -1.04 7.09
N VAL A 226 -12.58 -1.65 7.44
CA VAL A 226 -11.24 -1.15 7.08
C VAL A 226 -10.44 -2.26 6.40
N THR A 227 -10.06 -2.02 5.16
CA THR A 227 -9.18 -2.88 4.37
C THR A 227 -7.81 -2.21 4.18
N ILE A 228 -6.75 -2.87 4.64
CA ILE A 228 -5.37 -2.41 4.48
C ILE A 228 -4.76 -3.13 3.28
N LEU A 229 -4.42 -2.37 2.25
CA LEU A 229 -3.75 -2.86 1.05
C LEU A 229 -2.24 -2.82 1.25
N MET A 230 -1.57 -3.95 1.01
CA MET A 230 -0.13 -4.10 1.09
C MET A 230 0.42 -4.63 -0.24
N PRO A 231 0.57 -3.78 -1.26
CA PRO A 231 1.17 -4.20 -2.51
C PRO A 231 2.67 -4.42 -2.34
N GLY A 232 3.19 -5.41 -3.09
CA GLY A 232 4.60 -5.49 -3.46
C GLY A 232 4.89 -4.57 -4.65
N TYR A 233 5.83 -4.96 -5.51
CA TYR A 233 6.14 -4.17 -6.69
C TYR A 233 5.08 -4.35 -7.78
N VAL A 234 4.45 -3.23 -8.16
CA VAL A 234 3.46 -3.13 -9.25
C VAL A 234 3.77 -1.92 -10.12
N VAL A 235 3.35 -1.97 -11.37
CA VAL A 235 3.56 -0.85 -12.33
C VAL A 235 2.94 0.42 -11.76
N SER A 236 3.80 1.42 -11.51
CA SER A 236 3.41 2.73 -10.99
C SER A 236 4.55 3.73 -11.21
N ASN A 237 4.32 5.00 -10.93
CA ASN A 237 5.39 5.99 -10.95
C ASN A 237 6.55 5.63 -10.00
N LEU A 238 6.26 5.00 -8.88
CA LEU A 238 7.25 4.48 -7.93
C LEU A 238 8.18 3.44 -8.58
N THR A 239 7.63 2.43 -9.25
CA THR A 239 8.41 1.40 -9.96
C THR A 239 9.02 1.89 -11.27
N LYS A 240 8.69 3.10 -11.73
CA LYS A 240 9.44 3.85 -12.75
C LYS A 240 10.62 4.62 -12.17
N GLY A 241 10.79 4.61 -10.84
CA GLY A 241 11.87 5.31 -10.13
C GLY A 241 11.50 6.70 -9.64
N LYS A 242 10.25 7.18 -9.81
CA LYS A 242 9.86 8.52 -9.38
C LYS A 242 9.63 8.55 -7.86
N GLY A 243 10.50 9.25 -7.14
CA GLY A 243 10.45 9.37 -5.69
C GLY A 243 11.18 10.59 -5.15
N LEU A 244 11.18 10.75 -3.83
CA LEU A 244 11.94 11.77 -3.13
C LEU A 244 13.40 11.31 -3.04
N GLN A 245 14.31 12.13 -3.53
CA GLN A 245 15.75 11.88 -3.55
C GLN A 245 16.44 12.45 -2.31
N LYS A 246 17.72 12.13 -2.12
CA LYS A 246 18.52 12.49 -0.95
C LYS A 246 18.63 14.00 -0.69
N ASP A 247 18.51 14.80 -1.74
CA ASP A 247 18.55 16.28 -1.69
C ASP A 247 17.16 16.92 -1.43
N GLY A 248 16.11 16.11 -1.35
CA GLY A 248 14.74 16.58 -1.16
C GLY A 248 13.99 16.88 -2.45
N HIS A 249 14.61 16.65 -3.61
CA HIS A 249 13.95 16.82 -4.90
C HIS A 249 13.11 15.58 -5.27
N VAL A 250 11.96 15.77 -5.93
CA VAL A 250 11.16 14.67 -6.48
C VAL A 250 11.57 14.44 -7.93
N GLY A 251 12.23 13.34 -8.19
CA GLY A 251 12.76 13.00 -9.51
C GLY A 251 12.68 11.51 -9.82
N ILE A 252 13.19 11.13 -10.99
CA ILE A 252 13.33 9.73 -11.39
C ILE A 252 14.76 9.28 -11.09
N ASP A 253 14.87 8.21 -10.31
CA ASP A 253 16.12 7.51 -10.01
C ASP A 253 15.98 6.05 -10.44
N GLU A 254 16.48 5.75 -11.63
CA GLU A 254 16.43 4.40 -12.20
C GLU A 254 17.37 3.44 -11.47
N GLU A 255 18.48 3.96 -10.95
CA GLU A 255 19.42 3.13 -10.20
C GLU A 255 18.82 2.68 -8.87
N ALA A 256 18.26 3.61 -8.09
CA ALA A 256 17.55 3.27 -6.87
C ALA A 256 16.38 2.30 -7.14
N ARG A 257 15.65 2.47 -8.24
CA ARG A 257 14.63 1.52 -8.69
C ARG A 257 15.21 0.13 -8.92
N ASP A 258 16.27 0.02 -9.71
CA ASP A 258 16.86 -1.26 -10.09
C ASP A 258 17.47 -1.99 -8.89
N ILE A 259 17.98 -1.25 -7.90
CA ILE A 259 18.44 -1.81 -6.64
C ILE A 259 17.23 -2.33 -5.81
N ASN A 260 16.20 -1.50 -5.61
CA ASN A 260 15.11 -1.86 -4.70
C ASN A 260 14.18 -2.92 -5.28
N VAL A 261 13.81 -2.81 -6.55
CA VAL A 261 13.00 -3.83 -7.24
C VAL A 261 13.83 -5.08 -7.46
N GLY A 262 15.07 -4.93 -7.92
CA GLY A 262 16.02 -6.02 -8.13
C GLY A 262 15.43 -7.13 -9.02
N PRO A 263 15.74 -8.39 -8.73
CA PRO A 263 15.26 -9.54 -9.49
C PRO A 263 13.81 -9.96 -9.14
N LEU A 264 13.03 -9.07 -8.54
CA LEU A 264 11.63 -9.36 -8.20
C LEU A 264 10.70 -9.00 -9.36
N PRO A 265 9.68 -9.82 -9.65
CA PRO A 265 8.74 -9.53 -10.71
C PRO A 265 7.84 -8.33 -10.36
N VAL A 266 7.62 -7.46 -11.34
CA VAL A 266 6.71 -6.32 -11.21
C VAL A 266 5.35 -6.69 -11.78
N GLY A 267 4.33 -6.68 -10.92
CA GLY A 267 2.97 -7.06 -11.28
C GLY A 267 2.21 -5.97 -12.04
N LYS A 268 1.14 -6.38 -12.73
CA LYS A 268 0.24 -5.46 -13.44
C LYS A 268 -0.71 -4.77 -12.45
N THR A 269 -0.87 -3.46 -12.60
CA THR A 269 -1.71 -2.65 -11.72
C THR A 269 -3.19 -2.98 -11.87
N GLU A 270 -3.63 -3.33 -13.08
CA GLU A 270 -5.00 -3.78 -13.36
C GLU A 270 -5.35 -5.04 -12.56
N SER A 271 -4.44 -6.01 -12.53
CA SER A 271 -4.65 -7.26 -11.78
C SER A 271 -4.72 -7.00 -10.28
N LEU A 272 -3.89 -6.09 -9.77
CA LEU A 272 -3.97 -5.64 -8.37
C LEU A 272 -5.33 -5.00 -8.09
N ALA A 273 -5.77 -4.04 -8.91
CA ALA A 273 -7.04 -3.33 -8.71
C ALA A 273 -8.24 -4.28 -8.67
N ALA A 274 -8.30 -5.26 -9.58
CA ALA A 274 -9.34 -6.28 -9.60
C ALA A 274 -9.37 -7.11 -8.29
N VAL A 275 -8.20 -7.53 -7.81
CA VAL A 275 -8.08 -8.27 -6.54
C VAL A 275 -8.50 -7.40 -5.36
N VAL A 276 -8.08 -6.13 -5.32
CA VAL A 276 -8.42 -5.20 -4.24
C VAL A 276 -9.93 -4.97 -4.17
N VAL A 277 -10.56 -4.59 -5.27
CA VAL A 277 -12.01 -4.32 -5.28
C VAL A 277 -12.80 -5.58 -4.94
N ALA A 278 -12.41 -6.75 -5.45
CA ALA A 278 -13.03 -8.01 -5.06
C ALA A 278 -12.86 -8.31 -3.55
N SER A 279 -11.71 -8.01 -2.97
CA SER A 279 -11.44 -8.21 -1.54
C SER A 279 -12.24 -7.22 -0.66
N VAL A 280 -12.33 -5.96 -1.07
CA VAL A 280 -13.16 -4.93 -0.41
C VAL A 280 -14.63 -5.33 -0.40
N ARG A 281 -15.15 -5.79 -1.53
CA ARG A 281 -16.53 -6.30 -1.63
C ARG A 281 -16.83 -7.46 -0.67
N ARG A 282 -15.83 -8.30 -0.37
CA ARG A 282 -15.95 -9.41 0.60
C ARG A 282 -15.75 -8.96 2.06
N GLY A 283 -15.24 -7.74 2.29
CA GLY A 283 -14.88 -7.25 3.62
C GLY A 283 -13.56 -7.82 4.15
N ASP A 284 -12.62 -8.18 3.28
CA ASP A 284 -11.30 -8.66 3.69
C ASP A 284 -10.52 -7.55 4.41
N HIS A 285 -9.93 -7.85 5.57
CA HIS A 285 -9.19 -6.86 6.38
C HIS A 285 -7.83 -6.50 5.80
N TYR A 286 -7.19 -7.43 5.08
CA TYR A 286 -5.87 -7.26 4.49
C TYR A 286 -5.83 -7.80 3.07
N VAL A 287 -5.17 -7.06 2.19
CA VAL A 287 -4.90 -7.49 0.82
C VAL A 287 -3.41 -7.38 0.56
N THR A 288 -2.71 -8.50 0.48
CA THR A 288 -1.31 -8.57 0.06
C THR A 288 -1.26 -9.09 -1.37
N TRP A 289 -0.64 -8.35 -2.28
CA TRP A 289 -0.56 -8.77 -3.67
C TRP A 289 0.79 -8.39 -4.32
N PRO A 290 1.42 -9.31 -5.06
CA PRO A 290 1.12 -10.74 -5.14
C PRO A 290 1.14 -11.44 -3.78
N GLY A 291 0.31 -12.50 -3.64
CA GLY A 291 0.08 -13.15 -2.35
C GLY A 291 1.32 -13.76 -1.70
N TRP A 292 2.34 -14.12 -2.49
CA TRP A 292 3.59 -14.71 -1.99
C TRP A 292 4.41 -13.73 -1.12
N TYR A 293 4.22 -12.42 -1.23
CA TYR A 293 4.84 -11.45 -0.33
C TYR A 293 4.48 -11.66 1.14
N TRP A 294 3.36 -12.34 1.40
CA TRP A 294 2.98 -12.66 2.78
C TRP A 294 4.01 -13.56 3.48
N ALA A 295 4.74 -14.40 2.71
CA ALA A 295 5.81 -15.24 3.26
C ALA A 295 6.93 -14.42 3.91
N PHE A 296 7.32 -13.29 3.32
CA PHE A 296 8.33 -12.41 3.92
C PHE A 296 7.88 -11.85 5.27
N HIS A 297 6.59 -11.53 5.41
CA HIS A 297 6.06 -11.10 6.70
C HIS A 297 6.13 -12.22 7.74
N MET A 298 5.86 -13.45 7.37
CA MET A 298 6.00 -14.61 8.28
C MET A 298 7.46 -14.81 8.70
N VAL A 299 8.41 -14.68 7.76
CA VAL A 299 9.85 -14.72 8.08
C VAL A 299 10.22 -13.59 9.04
N MET A 300 9.74 -12.36 8.80
CA MET A 300 9.98 -11.22 9.70
C MET A 300 9.46 -11.47 11.12
N CYS A 301 8.34 -12.16 11.27
CA CYS A 301 7.77 -12.47 12.58
C CYS A 301 8.52 -13.61 13.29
N ALA A 302 9.06 -14.59 12.55
CA ALA A 302 9.66 -15.79 13.10
C ALA A 302 11.17 -15.70 13.26
N ALA A 303 11.86 -14.99 12.37
CA ALA A 303 13.30 -14.87 12.28
C ALA A 303 13.70 -13.51 11.68
N PRO A 304 13.54 -12.40 12.41
CA PRO A 304 13.84 -11.06 11.91
C PRO A 304 15.29 -10.88 11.50
N GLU A 305 16.22 -11.62 12.11
CA GLU A 305 17.64 -11.64 11.77
C GLU A 305 17.92 -12.12 10.33
N LEU A 306 17.08 -13.00 9.78
CA LEU A 306 17.16 -13.40 8.38
C LEU A 306 16.76 -12.27 7.44
N VAL A 307 15.78 -11.47 7.82
CA VAL A 307 15.37 -10.31 7.04
C VAL A 307 16.46 -9.25 7.06
N ASP A 308 17.10 -9.02 8.20
CA ASP A 308 18.25 -8.10 8.33
C ASP A 308 19.42 -8.57 7.49
N TRP A 309 19.77 -9.86 7.59
CA TRP A 309 20.84 -10.44 6.79
C TRP A 309 20.56 -10.31 5.29
N PHE A 310 19.35 -10.66 4.86
CA PHE A 310 18.91 -10.51 3.47
C PHE A 310 18.99 -9.05 3.02
N SER A 311 18.45 -8.13 3.81
CA SER A 311 18.41 -6.70 3.49
C SER A 311 19.82 -6.13 3.33
N ARG A 312 20.75 -6.48 4.24
CA ARG A 312 22.16 -6.08 4.15
C ARG A 312 22.83 -6.67 2.92
N THR A 313 22.64 -7.97 2.66
CA THR A 313 23.30 -8.66 1.56
C THR A 313 22.85 -8.16 0.20
N PHE A 314 21.55 -7.93 0.03
CA PHE A 314 20.99 -7.62 -1.29
C PHE A 314 20.96 -6.12 -1.62
N TYR A 315 20.74 -5.25 -0.63
CA TYR A 315 20.50 -3.83 -0.87
C TYR A 315 21.62 -2.89 -0.41
N VAL A 316 22.56 -3.39 0.41
CA VAL A 316 23.70 -2.60 0.87
C VAL A 316 24.93 -2.99 0.07
N SER A 317 25.50 -2.02 -0.66
CA SER A 317 26.80 -2.19 -1.31
C SER A 317 27.91 -2.20 -0.24
N LYS A 318 28.93 -3.06 -0.38
CA LYS A 318 30.08 -3.05 0.54
C LYS A 318 30.83 -1.73 0.39
N SER A 319 30.87 -0.92 1.44
CA SER A 319 31.78 0.22 1.55
C SER A 319 33.22 -0.24 1.37
N GLY A 320 33.95 0.28 0.39
CA GLY A 320 35.38 0.08 0.25
C GLY A 320 35.86 -0.53 -1.04
N GLU A 321 35.02 -1.03 -1.92
CA GLU A 321 35.44 -1.35 -3.30
C GLU A 321 35.51 -0.05 -4.10
N GLN A 322 36.71 0.29 -4.63
CA GLN A 322 37.02 1.44 -5.49
C GLN A 322 36.19 1.47 -6.81
N ASP A 323 35.48 0.42 -7.09
CA ASP A 323 34.50 0.27 -8.17
C ASP A 323 33.10 0.40 -7.59
N GLY A 324 32.54 1.56 -7.38
CA GLY A 324 31.18 1.85 -6.90
C GLY A 324 30.22 0.65 -6.86
N GLY A 325 30.53 -0.34 -6.02
CA GLY A 325 30.01 -1.70 -6.11
C GLY A 325 28.49 -1.73 -6.06
N ALA A 326 27.86 -1.92 -7.21
CA ALA A 326 26.40 -2.03 -7.31
C ALA A 326 25.88 -3.07 -6.32
N ALA A 327 24.77 -2.78 -5.66
CA ALA A 327 24.11 -3.71 -4.75
C ALA A 327 23.89 -5.07 -5.41
N LEU A 328 23.96 -6.16 -4.64
CA LEU A 328 23.85 -7.52 -5.17
C LEU A 328 22.54 -7.74 -5.93
N SER A 329 21.43 -7.12 -5.47
CA SER A 329 20.12 -7.17 -6.16
C SER A 329 20.22 -6.67 -7.61
N LYS A 330 20.92 -5.54 -7.85
CA LYS A 330 21.15 -4.99 -9.19
C LYS A 330 22.08 -5.89 -10.01
N LYS A 331 23.18 -6.38 -9.42
CA LYS A 331 24.10 -7.32 -10.09
C LYS A 331 23.38 -8.58 -10.58
N ILE A 332 22.51 -9.17 -9.75
CA ILE A 332 21.70 -10.33 -10.14
C ILE A 332 20.74 -9.96 -11.26
N LEU A 333 20.02 -8.83 -11.13
CA LEU A 333 19.09 -8.37 -12.15
C LEU A 333 19.76 -8.23 -13.53
N GLU A 334 20.98 -7.70 -13.56
CA GLU A 334 21.77 -7.51 -14.79
C GLU A 334 22.30 -8.84 -15.32
N ALA A 335 22.89 -9.68 -14.46
CA ALA A 335 23.49 -10.96 -14.84
C ALA A 335 22.48 -11.93 -15.49
N VAL A 336 21.24 -11.95 -14.99
CA VAL A 336 20.18 -12.82 -15.57
C VAL A 336 19.44 -12.15 -16.73
N GLY A 337 19.80 -10.92 -17.14
CA GLY A 337 19.04 -10.14 -18.12
C GLY A 337 17.60 -9.86 -17.63
N GLY A 338 17.40 -9.82 -16.33
CA GLY A 338 16.09 -9.87 -15.67
C GLY A 338 15.16 -8.72 -16.06
N LYS A 339 15.69 -7.55 -16.44
CA LYS A 339 14.86 -6.43 -16.91
C LYS A 339 13.95 -6.82 -18.09
N LYS A 340 14.38 -7.75 -18.96
CA LYS A 340 13.58 -8.20 -20.11
C LYS A 340 12.38 -9.06 -19.73
N PHE A 341 12.47 -9.81 -18.62
CA PHE A 341 11.45 -10.77 -18.21
C PHE A 341 10.61 -10.29 -17.03
N LEU A 342 11.26 -9.60 -16.06
CA LEU A 342 10.65 -9.24 -14.79
C LEU A 342 10.00 -7.86 -14.80
N TYR A 343 10.49 -6.97 -15.69
CA TYR A 343 9.99 -5.61 -15.79
C TYR A 343 9.08 -5.47 -17.02
N PRO A 344 7.82 -5.05 -16.85
CA PRO A 344 6.96 -4.66 -17.97
C PRO A 344 7.60 -3.55 -18.81
N LYS A 345 7.30 -3.52 -20.12
CA LYS A 345 7.86 -2.49 -21.05
C LYS A 345 7.68 -1.06 -20.54
N THR A 346 6.56 -0.80 -19.84
CA THR A 346 6.18 0.53 -19.33
C THR A 346 7.08 1.08 -18.22
N ILE A 347 7.95 0.24 -17.61
CA ILE A 347 8.89 0.67 -16.57
C ILE A 347 10.36 0.49 -16.97
N ARG A 348 10.62 0.00 -18.18
CA ARG A 348 11.99 -0.06 -18.73
C ARG A 348 12.43 1.34 -19.16
N SER A 349 13.73 1.65 -18.99
CA SER A 349 14.29 2.88 -19.51
C SER A 349 14.23 2.94 -21.04
N GLU A 350 14.18 4.14 -21.62
CA GLU A 350 14.24 4.33 -23.06
C GLU A 350 15.51 3.73 -23.69
N ALA A 351 16.66 3.81 -22.98
CA ALA A 351 17.91 3.17 -23.37
C ALA A 351 17.81 1.64 -23.46
N ALA A 352 17.02 1.01 -22.56
CA ALA A 352 16.78 -0.44 -22.59
C ALA A 352 15.76 -0.86 -23.66
N MET A 353 14.96 0.06 -24.18
CA MET A 353 14.04 -0.17 -25.31
C MET A 353 14.74 -0.03 -26.69
N ALA A 354 15.75 0.83 -26.78
CA ALA A 354 16.54 1.04 -27.99
C ALA A 354 17.55 -0.10 -28.29
N ALA A 355 17.86 -0.94 -27.27
CA ALA A 355 18.79 -2.07 -27.40
C ALA A 355 18.10 -3.39 -27.83
N ASN A 356 16.83 -3.37 -28.22
CA ASN A 356 16.08 -4.48 -28.81
C ASN A 356 15.59 -4.13 -30.20
#